data_d9018a7fface226d3c9a41d3c1984421
#
_entry.id   d9018a7fface226d3c9a41d3c1984421
#
_cell.length_a   1.000
_cell.length_b   1.000
_cell.length_c   1.000
_cell.angle_alpha   90.00
_cell.angle_beta   90.00
_cell.angle_gamma   90.00
#
_symmetry.space_group_name_H-M   'P 1'
#
loop_
_entity.id
_entity.type
_entity.pdbx_description
1 polymer ?
#
loop_
_entity_poly.entity_id
_entity_poly.type
_entity_poly.pdbx_seq_one_letter_code
_entity_poly.pdbx_strand_id
1 'polypeptide(L)'
;MKIYLSKINESWIVDRVRAEWYKYNPSISTEKIKEANIIWIIAPWVWKKTPKRHLKNKKVICSYYHFDFDKFGQKEKENFYNLDQYVDEYHVISEITKKQLSSLTDKKITSIPFWVNQNIWYEIENKEELRKSFDIDDEDYLVGSFQRDTEGHDLISPKLVKGPDIFIDLVKLIYAKNKKLKVILSGKRRNYVINQLEEAGIPYRYFEMVPLDVLNKLYNILNLYLVTSRVEGGPQAIFECALTKTPILSTRVGVAPEVLHKDSIYKVGEFSKAKIDIEYAFDSAQKYTIPNGFDDFLNMFNGVKIES
;
A
#
# COMPACT_ATOMS: atom_id res chain seq x y z
N MET A 1 -4.66 -2.31 29.07
CA MET A 1 -4.42 -1.34 27.97
C MET A 1 -5.59 -1.40 27.00
N LYS A 2 -6.12 -0.26 26.55
CA LYS A 2 -7.13 -0.16 25.48
C LYS A 2 -6.68 0.83 24.41
N ILE A 3 -6.76 0.43 23.15
CA ILE A 3 -6.27 1.19 21.99
C ILE A 3 -7.48 1.64 21.18
N TYR A 4 -7.52 2.93 20.85
CA TYR A 4 -8.51 3.52 19.96
C TYR A 4 -7.83 3.90 18.64
N LEU A 5 -8.35 3.42 17.52
CA LEU A 5 -7.89 3.83 16.18
C LEU A 5 -8.77 4.95 15.63
N SER A 6 -8.15 6.03 15.14
CA SER A 6 -8.87 7.14 14.53
C SER A 6 -9.72 6.68 13.33
N LYS A 7 -10.93 7.26 13.18
CA LYS A 7 -11.85 6.94 12.08
C LYS A 7 -11.51 7.78 10.85
N ILE A 8 -11.53 7.16 9.67
CA ILE A 8 -11.19 7.81 8.41
C ILE A 8 -12.42 7.97 7.53
N ASN A 9 -13.15 6.88 7.26
CA ASN A 9 -14.35 6.80 6.44
C ASN A 9 -14.10 7.22 4.98
N GLU A 10 -13.04 6.69 4.37
CA GLU A 10 -12.67 6.93 2.97
C GLU A 10 -12.91 5.71 2.07
N SER A 11 -13.43 4.60 2.65
CA SER A 11 -13.62 3.31 1.96
C SER A 11 -12.34 2.83 1.27
N TRP A 12 -11.19 2.97 1.94
CA TRP A 12 -9.86 2.70 1.40
C TRP A 12 -9.09 1.72 2.29
N ILE A 13 -7.84 1.43 1.90
CA ILE A 13 -6.97 0.47 2.60
C ILE A 13 -6.87 0.71 4.11
N VAL A 14 -6.86 1.96 4.56
CA VAL A 14 -6.71 2.28 5.97
C VAL A 14 -7.98 1.90 6.77
N ASP A 15 -9.17 1.99 6.16
CA ASP A 15 -10.40 1.52 6.78
C ASP A 15 -10.41 -0.02 6.90
N ARG A 16 -9.83 -0.75 5.90
CA ARG A 16 -9.62 -2.20 5.98
C ARG A 16 -8.67 -2.58 7.12
N VAL A 17 -7.52 -1.94 7.18
CA VAL A 17 -6.52 -2.14 8.25
C VAL A 17 -7.16 -1.89 9.62
N ARG A 18 -7.93 -0.81 9.76
CA ARG A 18 -8.66 -0.52 11.00
C ARG A 18 -9.67 -1.61 11.35
N ALA A 19 -10.46 -2.08 10.39
CA ALA A 19 -11.47 -3.13 10.61
C ALA A 19 -10.80 -4.46 11.02
N GLU A 20 -9.71 -4.85 10.35
CA GLU A 20 -8.94 -6.04 10.69
C GLU A 20 -8.33 -5.94 12.09
N TRP A 21 -7.77 -4.77 12.48
CA TRP A 21 -7.27 -4.58 13.84
C TRP A 21 -8.33 -4.86 14.88
N TYR A 22 -9.51 -4.26 14.75
CA TYR A 22 -10.62 -4.47 15.71
C TYR A 22 -11.14 -5.90 15.72
N LYS A 23 -11.16 -6.55 14.57
CA LYS A 23 -11.59 -7.95 14.43
C LYS A 23 -10.67 -8.91 15.17
N TYR A 24 -9.37 -8.73 15.03
CA TYR A 24 -8.37 -9.68 15.53
C TYR A 24 -7.79 -9.30 16.91
N ASN A 25 -7.97 -8.08 17.37
CA ASN A 25 -7.48 -7.57 18.66
C ASN A 25 -8.59 -6.97 19.54
N PRO A 26 -9.77 -7.62 19.70
CA PRO A 26 -10.91 -7.05 20.43
C PRO A 26 -10.64 -6.84 21.91
N SER A 27 -9.81 -7.70 22.55
CA SER A 27 -9.49 -7.65 23.97
C SER A 27 -8.76 -6.37 24.38
N ILE A 28 -7.94 -5.81 23.50
CA ILE A 28 -7.11 -4.63 23.74
C ILE A 28 -7.60 -3.39 23.00
N SER A 29 -8.71 -3.47 22.30
CA SER A 29 -9.27 -2.39 21.48
C SER A 29 -10.53 -1.78 22.09
N THR A 30 -10.81 -0.52 21.74
CA THR A 30 -12.06 0.16 22.04
C THR A 30 -12.44 1.13 20.94
N GLU A 31 -13.72 1.19 20.58
CA GLU A 31 -14.24 2.22 19.67
C GLU A 31 -14.60 3.53 20.37
N LYS A 32 -14.52 3.56 21.70
CA LYS A 32 -14.83 4.74 22.51
C LYS A 32 -13.54 5.42 22.95
N ILE A 33 -13.20 6.54 22.35
CA ILE A 33 -11.98 7.29 22.64
C ILE A 33 -11.79 7.64 24.13
N LYS A 34 -12.90 7.80 24.88
CA LYS A 34 -12.86 8.08 26.32
C LYS A 34 -12.25 6.91 27.12
N GLU A 35 -12.50 5.68 26.69
CA GLU A 35 -12.04 4.45 27.36
C GLU A 35 -10.61 4.06 26.98
N ALA A 36 -10.03 4.70 25.95
CA ALA A 36 -8.71 4.38 25.47
C ALA A 36 -7.60 4.88 26.42
N ASN A 37 -6.52 4.11 26.53
CA ASN A 37 -5.24 4.55 27.10
C ASN A 37 -4.35 5.12 25.99
N ILE A 38 -4.41 4.52 24.80
CA ILE A 38 -3.63 4.90 23.64
C ILE A 38 -4.57 5.31 22.49
N ILE A 39 -4.27 6.42 21.85
CA ILE A 39 -4.89 6.85 20.60
C ILE A 39 -3.91 6.55 19.47
N TRP A 40 -4.28 5.66 18.57
CA TRP A 40 -3.54 5.43 17.35
C TRP A 40 -4.16 6.26 16.23
N ILE A 41 -3.49 7.35 15.83
CA ILE A 41 -3.83 8.14 14.65
C ILE A 41 -3.28 7.39 13.45
N ILE A 42 -4.11 6.50 12.90
CA ILE A 42 -3.71 5.65 11.78
C ILE A 42 -3.59 6.42 10.46
N ALA A 43 -4.19 7.63 10.36
CA ALA A 43 -4.10 8.51 9.20
C ALA A 43 -3.85 9.96 9.65
N PRO A 44 -2.64 10.50 9.41
CA PRO A 44 -2.26 11.83 9.92
C PRO A 44 -3.10 12.96 9.30
N TRP A 45 -3.63 12.81 8.10
CA TRP A 45 -4.44 13.84 7.43
C TRP A 45 -5.82 14.07 8.07
N VAL A 46 -6.29 13.13 8.91
CA VAL A 46 -7.57 13.27 9.66
C VAL A 46 -7.39 13.59 11.14
N TRP A 47 -6.17 13.86 11.61
CA TRP A 47 -5.87 14.04 13.03
C TRP A 47 -6.74 15.12 13.71
N LYS A 48 -7.10 16.18 12.96
CA LYS A 48 -7.94 17.29 13.46
C LYS A 48 -9.36 16.88 13.82
N LYS A 49 -9.82 15.71 13.33
CA LYS A 49 -11.11 15.11 13.73
C LYS A 49 -11.06 14.52 15.15
N THR A 50 -9.85 14.31 15.70
CA THR A 50 -9.69 13.84 17.09
C THR A 50 -9.69 15.02 18.04
N PRO A 51 -10.58 15.06 19.05
CA PRO A 51 -10.65 16.19 19.97
C PRO A 51 -9.34 16.41 20.73
N LYS A 52 -8.79 17.61 20.68
CA LYS A 52 -7.48 17.98 21.29
C LYS A 52 -7.37 17.60 22.77
N ARG A 53 -8.49 17.66 23.55
CA ARG A 53 -8.50 17.26 24.96
C ARG A 53 -8.05 15.81 25.17
N HIS A 54 -8.38 14.91 24.22
CA HIS A 54 -7.98 13.51 24.30
C HIS A 54 -6.53 13.33 23.89
N LEU A 55 -6.06 14.09 22.89
CA LEU A 55 -4.66 14.09 22.47
C LEU A 55 -3.70 14.58 23.56
N LYS A 56 -4.16 15.52 24.43
CA LYS A 56 -3.36 16.04 25.56
C LYS A 56 -3.27 15.09 26.75
N ASN A 57 -4.28 14.23 26.94
CA ASN A 57 -4.46 13.44 28.17
C ASN A 57 -4.26 11.93 27.95
N LYS A 58 -3.89 11.50 26.77
CA LYS A 58 -3.69 10.10 26.43
C LYS A 58 -2.41 9.95 25.63
N LYS A 59 -1.84 8.76 25.63
CA LYS A 59 -0.71 8.46 24.76
C LYS A 59 -1.15 8.43 23.31
N VAL A 60 -0.35 9.02 22.44
CA VAL A 60 -0.66 9.18 21.02
C VAL A 60 0.43 8.57 20.17
N ILE A 61 0.05 7.58 19.37
CA ILE A 61 0.89 7.03 18.31
C ILE A 61 0.32 7.49 16.98
N CYS A 62 1.17 7.97 16.07
CA CYS A 62 0.75 8.44 14.76
C CYS A 62 1.48 7.71 13.64
N SER A 63 0.70 7.16 12.68
CA SER A 63 1.27 6.52 11.49
C SER A 63 1.53 7.54 10.40
N TYR A 64 2.74 7.49 9.83
CA TYR A 64 3.07 8.18 8.60
C TYR A 64 3.44 7.19 7.51
N TYR A 65 2.95 7.43 6.29
CA TYR A 65 3.09 6.50 5.16
C TYR A 65 4.26 6.86 4.27
N HIS A 66 4.40 8.12 3.90
CA HIS A 66 5.49 8.67 3.10
C HIS A 66 5.44 10.19 3.14
N PHE A 67 6.54 10.82 2.73
CA PHE A 67 6.63 12.25 2.48
C PHE A 67 6.95 12.50 1.01
N ASP A 68 6.13 13.30 0.36
CA ASP A 68 6.43 13.87 -0.95
C ASP A 68 7.03 15.25 -0.69
N PHE A 69 8.37 15.31 -0.59
CA PHE A 69 9.07 16.55 -0.24
C PHE A 69 8.92 17.64 -1.30
N ASP A 70 8.60 17.29 -2.55
CA ASP A 70 8.30 18.27 -3.59
C ASP A 70 6.99 19.02 -3.32
N LYS A 71 6.07 18.38 -2.59
CA LYS A 71 4.78 18.96 -2.15
C LYS A 71 4.76 19.31 -0.65
N PHE A 72 5.86 19.14 0.07
CA PHE A 72 5.96 19.41 1.50
C PHE A 72 6.37 20.85 1.79
N GLY A 73 5.45 21.76 1.46
CA GLY A 73 5.62 23.21 1.64
C GLY A 73 5.38 23.69 3.08
N GLN A 74 5.28 25.02 3.25
CA GLN A 74 5.12 25.65 4.55
C GLN A 74 3.85 25.16 5.29
N LYS A 75 2.73 25.03 4.58
CA LYS A 75 1.45 24.59 5.13
C LYS A 75 1.52 23.16 5.66
N GLU A 76 2.18 22.26 4.92
CA GLU A 76 2.37 20.86 5.30
C GLU A 76 3.27 20.76 6.54
N LYS A 77 4.35 21.54 6.60
CA LYS A 77 5.24 21.65 7.78
C LYS A 77 4.48 22.15 9.00
N GLU A 78 3.72 23.22 8.89
CA GLU A 78 2.89 23.73 9.98
C GLU A 78 1.88 22.69 10.47
N ASN A 79 1.22 21.98 9.55
CA ASN A 79 0.29 20.92 9.91
C ASN A 79 0.98 19.76 10.61
N PHE A 80 2.18 19.38 10.16
CA PHE A 80 3.01 18.37 10.80
C PHE A 80 3.37 18.77 12.24
N TYR A 81 3.97 19.95 12.45
CA TYR A 81 4.39 20.40 13.78
C TYR A 81 3.19 20.67 14.71
N ASN A 82 2.05 21.07 14.18
CA ASN A 82 0.81 21.17 14.96
C ASN A 82 0.30 19.81 15.47
N LEU A 83 0.58 18.72 14.75
CA LEU A 83 0.28 17.36 15.21
C LEU A 83 1.38 16.85 16.14
N ASP A 84 2.65 17.07 15.77
CA ASP A 84 3.83 16.57 16.47
C ASP A 84 3.81 16.87 17.98
N GLN A 85 3.34 18.06 18.39
CA GLN A 85 3.23 18.43 19.81
C GLN A 85 2.38 17.44 20.66
N TYR A 86 1.52 16.62 20.04
CA TYR A 86 0.65 15.65 20.72
C TYR A 86 1.14 14.22 20.60
N VAL A 87 2.06 13.93 19.69
CA VAL A 87 2.49 12.56 19.39
C VAL A 87 3.57 12.13 20.39
N ASP A 88 3.44 10.96 20.99
CA ASP A 88 4.46 10.36 21.84
C ASP A 88 5.44 9.49 21.03
N GLU A 89 4.93 8.76 20.04
CA GLU A 89 5.73 7.90 19.17
C GLU A 89 5.14 7.85 17.78
N TYR A 90 6.00 7.80 16.78
CA TYR A 90 5.59 7.61 15.40
C TYR A 90 5.73 6.16 14.96
N HIS A 91 4.73 5.71 14.22
CA HIS A 91 4.77 4.50 13.42
C HIS A 91 4.96 4.85 11.96
N VAL A 92 5.83 4.13 11.27
CA VAL A 92 6.01 4.20 9.82
C VAL A 92 6.02 2.80 9.22
N ILE A 93 5.66 2.70 7.95
CA ILE A 93 5.48 1.39 7.31
C ILE A 93 6.69 0.91 6.50
N SER A 94 7.78 1.69 6.49
CA SER A 94 9.03 1.32 5.81
C SER A 94 10.23 2.08 6.36
N GLU A 95 11.42 1.52 6.19
CA GLU A 95 12.68 2.19 6.55
C GLU A 95 12.95 3.44 5.71
N ILE A 96 12.42 3.49 4.48
CA ILE A 96 12.48 4.70 3.64
C ILE A 96 11.70 5.84 4.32
N THR A 97 10.47 5.57 4.76
CA THR A 97 9.66 6.56 5.47
C THR A 97 10.26 6.94 6.82
N LYS A 98 10.90 5.99 7.52
CA LYS A 98 11.61 6.27 8.77
C LYS A 98 12.71 7.31 8.58
N LYS A 99 13.53 7.14 7.54
CA LYS A 99 14.58 8.11 7.19
C LYS A 99 14.00 9.49 6.83
N GLN A 100 12.88 9.52 6.14
CA GLN A 100 12.19 10.77 5.81
C GLN A 100 11.71 11.48 7.09
N LEU A 101 11.02 10.75 7.97
CA LEU A 101 10.43 11.31 9.18
C LEU A 101 11.49 11.75 10.20
N SER A 102 12.62 11.03 10.32
CA SER A 102 13.70 11.40 11.25
C SER A 102 14.39 12.72 10.93
N SER A 103 14.15 13.30 9.74
CA SER A 103 14.59 14.66 9.41
C SER A 103 13.64 15.75 9.92
N LEU A 104 12.46 15.37 10.44
CA LEU A 104 11.40 16.29 10.85
C LEU A 104 11.13 16.29 12.36
N THR A 105 11.55 15.26 13.09
CA THR A 105 11.29 15.10 14.52
C THR A 105 12.34 14.22 15.19
N ASP A 106 12.65 14.51 16.47
CA ASP A 106 13.53 13.70 17.31
C ASP A 106 12.77 12.63 18.13
N LYS A 107 11.46 12.51 17.90
CA LYS A 107 10.63 11.53 18.62
C LYS A 107 10.96 10.11 18.17
N LYS A 108 10.67 9.14 19.03
CA LYS A 108 10.83 7.73 18.70
C LYS A 108 10.01 7.37 17.45
N ILE A 109 10.65 6.69 16.49
CA ILE A 109 10.03 6.23 15.25
C ILE A 109 10.22 4.72 15.16
N THR A 110 9.12 3.99 15.14
CA THR A 110 9.11 2.54 14.97
C THR A 110 8.64 2.19 13.54
N SER A 111 9.45 1.42 12.82
CA SER A 111 9.15 0.98 11.45
C SER A 111 8.55 -0.41 11.49
N ILE A 112 7.28 -0.54 11.11
CA ILE A 112 6.55 -1.79 11.08
C ILE A 112 5.66 -1.78 9.82
N PRO A 113 5.91 -2.62 8.81
CA PRO A 113 4.99 -2.81 7.71
C PRO A 113 3.62 -3.26 8.22
N PHE A 114 2.53 -2.84 7.56
CA PHE A 114 1.23 -3.38 7.90
C PHE A 114 1.14 -4.87 7.57
N TRP A 115 0.31 -5.57 8.36
CA TRP A 115 -0.02 -6.96 8.13
C TRP A 115 -0.74 -7.18 6.81
N VAL A 116 -0.72 -8.40 6.35
CA VAL A 116 -1.49 -8.90 5.21
C VAL A 116 -2.37 -10.07 5.64
N ASN A 117 -3.59 -10.09 5.12
CA ASN A 117 -4.57 -11.13 5.49
C ASN A 117 -4.54 -12.26 4.48
N GLN A 118 -3.89 -13.38 4.85
CA GLN A 118 -3.79 -14.58 4.02
C GLN A 118 -5.12 -15.29 3.77
N ASN A 119 -6.19 -14.95 4.51
CA ASN A 119 -7.52 -15.45 4.21
C ASN A 119 -8.21 -14.70 3.05
N ILE A 120 -7.61 -13.58 2.62
CA ILE A 120 -8.08 -12.78 1.47
C ILE A 120 -7.13 -12.99 0.30
N TRP A 121 -5.82 -12.97 0.57
CA TRP A 121 -4.76 -13.06 -0.44
C TRP A 121 -4.09 -14.41 -0.35
N TYR A 122 -4.29 -15.24 -1.36
CA TYR A 122 -3.74 -16.60 -1.43
C TYR A 122 -3.63 -17.05 -2.88
N GLU A 123 -2.75 -17.98 -3.13
CA GLU A 123 -2.56 -18.60 -4.44
C GLU A 123 -3.77 -19.47 -4.82
N ILE A 124 -4.23 -19.35 -6.06
CA ILE A 124 -5.25 -20.21 -6.67
C ILE A 124 -4.53 -21.13 -7.67
N GLU A 125 -4.59 -22.44 -7.45
CA GLU A 125 -3.82 -23.42 -8.22
C GLU A 125 -4.26 -23.52 -9.69
N ASN A 126 -5.56 -23.56 -9.97
CA ASN A 126 -6.08 -23.72 -11.32
C ASN A 126 -6.20 -22.37 -12.05
N LYS A 127 -5.06 -21.83 -12.49
CA LYS A 127 -5.00 -20.53 -13.16
C LYS A 127 -5.64 -20.54 -14.56
N GLU A 128 -5.65 -21.67 -15.25
CA GLU A 128 -6.28 -21.81 -16.58
C GLU A 128 -7.80 -21.67 -16.47
N GLU A 129 -8.43 -22.41 -15.55
CA GLU A 129 -9.87 -22.29 -15.33
C GLU A 129 -10.24 -20.90 -14.85
N LEU A 130 -9.40 -20.31 -13.99
CA LEU A 130 -9.59 -18.95 -13.51
C LEU A 130 -9.55 -17.94 -14.66
N ARG A 131 -8.60 -18.05 -15.60
CA ARG A 131 -8.53 -17.18 -16.79
C ARG A 131 -9.77 -17.32 -17.67
N LYS A 132 -10.23 -18.55 -17.90
CA LYS A 132 -11.47 -18.83 -18.66
C LYS A 132 -12.68 -18.15 -18.02
N SER A 133 -12.77 -18.11 -16.69
CA SER A 133 -13.86 -17.42 -15.97
C SER A 133 -13.89 -15.90 -16.21
N PHE A 134 -12.80 -15.34 -16.72
CA PHE A 134 -12.69 -13.93 -17.12
C PHE A 134 -12.65 -13.74 -18.65
N ASP A 135 -12.96 -14.75 -19.46
CA ASP A 135 -12.82 -14.73 -20.92
C ASP A 135 -11.42 -14.27 -21.36
N ILE A 136 -10.38 -14.83 -20.77
CA ILE A 136 -8.97 -14.56 -21.06
C ILE A 136 -8.36 -15.82 -21.65
N ASP A 137 -7.68 -15.67 -22.76
CA ASP A 137 -6.98 -16.75 -23.42
C ASP A 137 -5.71 -17.15 -22.64
N ASP A 138 -5.39 -18.44 -22.59
CA ASP A 138 -4.22 -18.95 -21.87
C ASP A 138 -2.90 -18.41 -22.45
N GLU A 139 -2.89 -18.06 -23.75
CA GLU A 139 -1.75 -17.48 -24.44
C GLU A 139 -1.53 -15.98 -24.18
N ASP A 140 -2.51 -15.29 -23.57
CA ASP A 140 -2.38 -13.87 -23.24
C ASP A 140 -1.31 -13.64 -22.18
N TYR A 141 -0.48 -12.62 -22.41
CA TYR A 141 0.49 -12.15 -21.41
C TYR A 141 -0.09 -10.97 -20.65
N LEU A 142 -0.51 -11.22 -19.41
CA LEU A 142 -1.25 -10.25 -18.60
C LEU A 142 -0.33 -9.42 -17.72
N VAL A 143 -0.36 -8.10 -17.90
CA VAL A 143 0.35 -7.13 -17.06
C VAL A 143 -0.64 -6.33 -16.22
N GLY A 144 -0.50 -6.36 -14.90
CA GLY A 144 -1.42 -5.73 -13.96
C GLY A 144 -0.92 -4.43 -13.33
N SER A 145 -1.88 -3.51 -13.06
CA SER A 145 -1.69 -2.32 -12.23
C SER A 145 -3.01 -1.92 -11.59
N PHE A 146 -3.12 -2.03 -10.25
CA PHE A 146 -4.37 -1.86 -9.50
C PHE A 146 -4.33 -0.63 -8.59
N GLN A 147 -3.79 0.48 -9.09
CA GLN A 147 -3.66 1.72 -8.34
C GLN A 147 -4.26 2.92 -9.10
N ARG A 148 -4.72 3.93 -8.38
CA ARG A 148 -5.16 5.19 -8.96
C ARG A 148 -4.02 5.88 -9.71
N ASP A 149 -4.28 6.38 -10.91
CA ASP A 149 -3.29 7.02 -11.78
C ASP A 149 -3.55 8.49 -12.11
N THR A 150 -4.71 9.05 -11.72
CA THR A 150 -5.03 10.47 -11.95
C THR A 150 -5.19 11.26 -10.67
N GLU A 151 -4.89 12.54 -10.71
CA GLU A 151 -5.15 13.54 -9.66
C GLU A 151 -6.00 14.70 -10.19
N GLY A 152 -6.34 15.66 -9.33
CA GLY A 152 -7.17 16.81 -9.75
C GLY A 152 -8.65 16.47 -9.96
N HIS A 153 -9.41 17.43 -10.43
CA HIS A 153 -10.84 17.31 -10.73
C HIS A 153 -11.11 16.93 -12.18
N ASP A 154 -10.11 17.12 -13.07
CA ASP A 154 -10.21 16.86 -14.50
C ASP A 154 -10.23 15.35 -14.85
N LEU A 155 -9.81 14.50 -13.91
CA LEU A 155 -9.70 13.03 -14.06
C LEU A 155 -8.75 12.59 -15.21
N ILE A 156 -7.90 13.49 -15.72
CA ILE A 156 -6.99 13.25 -16.85
C ILE A 156 -5.54 13.44 -16.41
N SER A 157 -5.27 14.45 -15.58
CA SER A 157 -3.91 14.78 -15.11
C SER A 157 -3.26 13.59 -14.40
N PRO A 158 -2.06 13.17 -14.84
CA PRO A 158 -1.39 12.00 -14.24
C PRO A 158 -0.97 12.28 -12.80
N LYS A 159 -1.20 11.31 -11.93
CA LYS A 159 -0.66 11.33 -10.57
C LYS A 159 0.79 10.82 -10.59
N LEU A 160 1.73 11.69 -10.97
CA LEU A 160 3.13 11.32 -11.25
C LEU A 160 3.84 10.62 -10.09
N VAL A 161 3.46 10.89 -8.83
CA VAL A 161 3.99 10.15 -7.67
C VAL A 161 3.69 8.64 -7.73
N LYS A 162 2.63 8.23 -8.46
CA LYS A 162 2.28 6.83 -8.70
C LYS A 162 2.90 6.25 -9.98
N GLY A 163 3.60 7.06 -10.77
CA GLY A 163 4.32 6.66 -11.98
C GLY A 163 3.46 6.05 -13.10
N PRO A 164 2.27 6.61 -13.42
CA PRO A 164 1.47 6.06 -14.51
C PRO A 164 2.13 6.22 -15.88
N ASP A 165 2.95 7.24 -16.05
CA ASP A 165 3.81 7.47 -17.21
C ASP A 165 4.88 6.36 -17.34
N ILE A 166 5.56 6.03 -16.25
CA ILE A 166 6.52 4.89 -16.21
C ILE A 166 5.81 3.59 -16.57
N PHE A 167 4.59 3.38 -16.03
CA PHE A 167 3.80 2.19 -16.34
C PHE A 167 3.53 2.06 -17.85
N ILE A 168 3.09 3.13 -18.48
CA ILE A 168 2.81 3.16 -19.93
C ILE A 168 4.07 2.90 -20.74
N ASP A 169 5.20 3.52 -20.39
CA ASP A 169 6.48 3.32 -21.08
C ASP A 169 6.91 1.84 -21.01
N LEU A 170 6.79 1.21 -19.84
CA LEU A 170 7.13 -0.20 -19.66
C LEU A 170 6.17 -1.12 -20.43
N VAL A 171 4.88 -0.84 -20.40
CA VAL A 171 3.87 -1.61 -21.14
C VAL A 171 4.13 -1.51 -22.66
N LYS A 172 4.41 -0.32 -23.19
CA LYS A 172 4.78 -0.12 -24.61
C LYS A 172 6.04 -0.92 -24.97
N LEU A 173 7.05 -0.92 -24.09
CA LEU A 173 8.28 -1.69 -24.28
C LEU A 173 8.03 -3.21 -24.34
N ILE A 174 7.18 -3.72 -23.45
CA ILE A 174 6.81 -5.14 -23.42
C ILE A 174 5.95 -5.49 -24.63
N TYR A 175 4.95 -4.66 -24.97
CA TYR A 175 4.06 -4.87 -26.11
C TYR A 175 4.80 -4.87 -27.46
N ALA A 176 5.88 -4.09 -27.60
CA ALA A 176 6.70 -4.12 -28.79
C ALA A 176 7.35 -5.50 -29.03
N LYS A 177 7.65 -6.24 -27.95
CA LYS A 177 8.29 -7.57 -27.98
C LYS A 177 7.27 -8.71 -27.95
N ASN A 178 6.13 -8.51 -27.33
CA ASN A 178 5.07 -9.53 -27.15
C ASN A 178 3.69 -8.95 -27.46
N LYS A 179 3.17 -9.24 -28.64
CA LYS A 179 1.86 -8.75 -29.12
C LYS A 179 0.66 -9.44 -28.44
N LYS A 180 0.88 -10.51 -27.66
CA LYS A 180 -0.15 -11.15 -26.84
C LYS A 180 -0.37 -10.44 -25.49
N LEU A 181 0.37 -9.35 -25.23
CA LEU A 181 0.19 -8.57 -24.01
C LEU A 181 -1.22 -7.94 -23.97
N LYS A 182 -1.87 -8.13 -22.83
CA LYS A 182 -3.09 -7.41 -22.41
C LYS A 182 -2.87 -6.80 -21.04
N VAL A 183 -3.37 -5.58 -20.82
CA VAL A 183 -3.25 -4.90 -19.53
C VAL A 183 -4.51 -5.15 -18.71
N ILE A 184 -4.33 -5.55 -17.44
CA ILE A 184 -5.41 -5.68 -16.46
C ILE A 184 -5.32 -4.51 -15.48
N LEU A 185 -6.40 -3.72 -15.46
CA LEU A 185 -6.51 -2.55 -14.60
C LEU A 185 -7.60 -2.75 -13.56
N SER A 186 -7.37 -2.31 -12.32
CA SER A 186 -8.39 -2.20 -11.29
C SER A 186 -8.19 -0.92 -10.47
N GLY A 187 -9.22 -0.56 -9.66
CA GLY A 187 -9.23 0.66 -8.86
C GLY A 187 -9.85 1.86 -9.58
N LYS A 188 -10.18 2.90 -8.83
CA LYS A 188 -10.79 4.13 -9.38
C LYS A 188 -9.79 5.02 -10.10
N ARG A 189 -10.31 5.86 -11.01
CA ARG A 189 -9.55 6.95 -11.63
C ARG A 189 -8.34 6.44 -12.43
N ARG A 190 -8.62 5.55 -13.40
CA ARG A 190 -7.65 4.95 -14.31
C ARG A 190 -7.59 5.63 -15.69
N ASN A 191 -8.18 6.80 -15.80
CA ASN A 191 -8.39 7.50 -17.08
C ASN A 191 -7.08 7.82 -17.81
N TYR A 192 -6.01 8.22 -17.09
CA TYR A 192 -4.72 8.52 -17.76
C TYR A 192 -4.16 7.27 -18.46
N VAL A 193 -4.06 6.16 -17.73
CA VAL A 193 -3.52 4.91 -18.29
C VAL A 193 -4.42 4.39 -19.41
N ILE A 194 -5.74 4.42 -19.24
CA ILE A 194 -6.70 3.99 -20.25
C ILE A 194 -6.50 4.78 -21.55
N ASN A 195 -6.50 6.10 -21.50
CA ASN A 195 -6.32 6.96 -22.67
C ASN A 195 -4.99 6.64 -23.39
N GLN A 196 -3.90 6.46 -22.63
CA GLN A 196 -2.60 6.14 -23.21
C GLN A 196 -2.54 4.74 -23.84
N LEU A 197 -3.27 3.76 -23.30
CA LEU A 197 -3.38 2.42 -23.89
C LEU A 197 -4.19 2.44 -25.20
N GLU A 198 -5.30 3.20 -25.22
CA GLU A 198 -6.13 3.40 -26.40
C GLU A 198 -5.34 4.09 -27.53
N GLU A 199 -4.63 5.17 -27.25
CA GLU A 199 -3.76 5.86 -28.19
C GLU A 199 -2.67 4.93 -28.77
N ALA A 200 -2.14 4.02 -27.94
CA ALA A 200 -1.10 3.08 -28.36
C ALA A 200 -1.65 1.80 -29.01
N GLY A 201 -2.98 1.60 -29.09
CA GLY A 201 -3.61 0.39 -29.59
C GLY A 201 -3.27 -0.86 -28.75
N ILE A 202 -3.02 -0.70 -27.45
CA ILE A 202 -2.66 -1.80 -26.53
C ILE A 202 -3.95 -2.31 -25.86
N PRO A 203 -4.28 -3.60 -25.99
CA PRO A 203 -5.50 -4.15 -25.44
C PRO A 203 -5.46 -4.16 -23.90
N TYR A 204 -6.59 -3.82 -23.29
CA TYR A 204 -6.74 -3.81 -21.83
C TYR A 204 -8.13 -4.26 -21.39
N ARG A 205 -8.24 -4.65 -20.12
CA ARG A 205 -9.52 -4.82 -19.41
C ARG A 205 -9.50 -4.04 -18.12
N TYR A 206 -10.59 -3.36 -17.82
CA TYR A 206 -10.72 -2.52 -16.64
C TYR A 206 -11.82 -3.03 -15.72
N PHE A 207 -11.43 -3.28 -14.47
CA PHE A 207 -12.31 -3.71 -13.38
C PHE A 207 -12.28 -2.64 -12.30
N GLU A 208 -13.20 -1.67 -12.35
CA GLU A 208 -13.10 -0.45 -11.53
C GLU A 208 -12.97 -0.74 -10.04
N MET A 209 -14.05 -1.17 -9.41
CA MET A 209 -14.06 -1.44 -7.96
C MET A 209 -14.66 -2.81 -7.73
N VAL A 210 -13.81 -3.82 -7.75
CA VAL A 210 -14.23 -5.20 -7.50
C VAL A 210 -14.14 -5.56 -6.02
N PRO A 211 -14.94 -6.55 -5.54
CA PRO A 211 -14.77 -7.16 -4.22
C PRO A 211 -13.37 -7.77 -4.06
N LEU A 212 -12.92 -7.94 -2.82
CA LEU A 212 -11.55 -8.41 -2.53
C LEU A 212 -11.29 -9.83 -3.02
N ASP A 213 -12.30 -10.70 -3.03
CA ASP A 213 -12.19 -12.05 -3.60
C ASP A 213 -11.98 -12.03 -5.11
N VAL A 214 -12.65 -11.10 -5.82
CA VAL A 214 -12.40 -10.89 -7.25
C VAL A 214 -11.02 -10.27 -7.48
N LEU A 215 -10.60 -9.32 -6.62
CA LEU A 215 -9.27 -8.72 -6.72
C LEU A 215 -8.17 -9.77 -6.49
N ASN A 216 -8.35 -10.70 -5.54
CA ASN A 216 -7.46 -11.85 -5.36
C ASN A 216 -7.37 -12.69 -6.65
N LYS A 217 -8.50 -12.96 -7.30
CA LYS A 217 -8.53 -13.69 -8.59
C LYS A 217 -7.78 -12.92 -9.67
N LEU A 218 -7.94 -11.59 -9.74
CA LEU A 218 -7.23 -10.75 -10.70
C LEU A 218 -5.71 -10.81 -10.49
N TYR A 219 -5.20 -10.83 -9.26
CA TYR A 219 -3.76 -11.06 -9.01
C TYR A 219 -3.31 -12.41 -9.55
N ASN A 220 -4.06 -13.47 -9.26
CA ASN A 220 -3.70 -14.85 -9.62
C ASN A 220 -3.61 -15.11 -11.13
N ILE A 221 -4.35 -14.38 -11.96
CA ILE A 221 -4.29 -14.54 -13.43
C ILE A 221 -3.12 -13.82 -14.10
N LEU A 222 -2.42 -12.90 -13.39
CA LEU A 222 -1.37 -12.08 -13.99
C LEU A 222 -0.08 -12.88 -14.26
N ASN A 223 0.60 -12.50 -15.35
CA ASN A 223 1.97 -12.91 -15.63
C ASN A 223 2.97 -11.92 -15.03
N LEU A 224 2.55 -10.66 -14.79
CA LEU A 224 3.40 -9.64 -14.19
C LEU A 224 2.56 -8.54 -13.56
N TYR A 225 2.88 -8.16 -12.35
CA TYR A 225 2.40 -6.94 -11.71
C TYR A 225 3.51 -5.89 -11.66
N LEU A 226 3.20 -4.63 -12.02
CA LEU A 226 4.17 -3.54 -12.01
C LEU A 226 3.83 -2.48 -10.96
N VAL A 227 4.76 -2.27 -10.03
CA VAL A 227 4.76 -1.10 -9.15
C VAL A 227 5.73 -0.07 -9.75
N THR A 228 5.17 1.07 -10.17
CA THR A 228 5.91 2.11 -10.91
C THR A 228 6.00 3.43 -10.15
N SER A 229 5.57 3.44 -8.90
CA SER A 229 5.50 4.65 -8.07
C SER A 229 6.89 5.28 -7.87
N ARG A 230 6.93 6.62 -7.86
CA ARG A 230 8.11 7.41 -7.46
C ARG A 230 8.16 7.63 -5.95
N VAL A 231 6.98 7.85 -5.36
CA VAL A 231 6.82 8.02 -3.90
C VAL A 231 5.65 7.17 -3.43
N GLU A 232 5.92 6.29 -2.49
CA GLU A 232 4.93 5.39 -1.90
C GLU A 232 5.41 4.96 -0.52
N GLY A 233 4.48 4.77 0.41
CA GLY A 233 4.84 4.28 1.76
C GLY A 233 4.93 2.77 1.83
N GLY A 234 3.87 2.10 1.44
CA GLY A 234 3.77 0.64 1.45
C GLY A 234 2.70 0.19 0.48
N PRO A 235 3.05 0.03 -0.81
CA PRO A 235 2.10 -0.51 -1.76
C PRO A 235 1.63 -1.88 -1.31
N GLN A 236 0.37 -1.99 -0.90
CA GLN A 236 -0.20 -3.26 -0.43
C GLN A 236 -0.13 -4.34 -1.51
N ALA A 237 -0.17 -3.94 -2.78
CA ALA A 237 0.04 -4.83 -3.90
C ALA A 237 1.32 -5.69 -3.79
N ILE A 238 2.36 -5.22 -3.09
CA ILE A 238 3.59 -6.00 -2.87
C ILE A 238 3.29 -7.23 -2.01
N PHE A 239 2.57 -7.07 -0.91
CA PHE A 239 2.17 -8.19 -0.05
C PHE A 239 1.10 -9.06 -0.71
N GLU A 240 0.16 -8.43 -1.42
CA GLU A 240 -0.93 -9.09 -2.12
C GLU A 240 -0.36 -9.99 -3.23
N CYS A 241 0.57 -9.48 -4.05
CA CYS A 241 1.30 -10.28 -5.04
C CYS A 241 2.16 -11.37 -4.41
N ALA A 242 2.84 -11.09 -3.31
CA ALA A 242 3.66 -12.07 -2.62
C ALA A 242 2.83 -13.29 -2.19
N LEU A 243 1.67 -13.08 -1.53
CA LEU A 243 0.82 -14.18 -1.05
C LEU A 243 0.07 -14.91 -2.17
N THR A 244 -0.26 -14.24 -3.26
CA THR A 244 -0.88 -14.85 -4.45
C THR A 244 0.14 -15.50 -5.39
N LYS A 245 1.43 -15.43 -5.06
CA LYS A 245 2.56 -15.83 -5.92
C LYS A 245 2.48 -15.21 -7.31
N THR A 246 2.01 -13.96 -7.37
CA THR A 246 1.96 -13.18 -8.60
C THR A 246 3.35 -12.61 -8.88
N PRO A 247 3.93 -12.84 -10.09
CA PRO A 247 5.20 -12.23 -10.45
C PRO A 247 5.14 -10.71 -10.35
N ILE A 248 6.08 -10.09 -9.63
CA ILE A 248 6.08 -8.64 -9.37
C ILE A 248 7.45 -8.02 -9.59
N LEU A 249 7.45 -6.84 -10.21
CA LEU A 249 8.59 -5.95 -10.27
C LEU A 249 8.22 -4.57 -9.73
N SER A 250 9.08 -3.96 -8.97
CA SER A 250 8.82 -2.69 -8.30
C SER A 250 9.96 -1.69 -8.48
N THR A 251 9.63 -0.41 -8.58
CA THR A 251 10.57 0.66 -8.25
C THR A 251 10.96 0.56 -6.77
N ARG A 252 12.06 1.23 -6.37
CA ARG A 252 12.52 1.23 -4.97
C ARG A 252 11.67 2.17 -4.10
N VAL A 253 10.48 1.73 -3.73
CA VAL A 253 9.52 2.54 -2.93
C VAL A 253 8.99 1.77 -1.73
N GLY A 254 8.72 2.50 -0.66
CA GLY A 254 8.07 1.98 0.53
C GLY A 254 8.65 0.66 1.01
N VAL A 255 7.80 -0.34 1.19
CA VAL A 255 8.14 -1.68 1.67
C VAL A 255 8.80 -2.60 0.63
N ALA A 256 9.02 -2.13 -0.60
CA ALA A 256 9.62 -2.97 -1.63
C ALA A 256 10.96 -3.58 -1.19
N PRO A 257 11.91 -2.83 -0.58
CA PRO A 257 13.18 -3.41 -0.14
C PRO A 257 13.08 -4.40 1.03
N GLU A 258 11.99 -4.37 1.79
CA GLU A 258 11.75 -5.24 2.93
C GLU A 258 11.11 -6.58 2.56
N VAL A 259 10.45 -6.64 1.38
CA VAL A 259 9.66 -7.81 0.96
C VAL A 259 10.20 -8.45 -0.32
N LEU A 260 10.70 -7.64 -1.27
CA LEU A 260 11.17 -8.13 -2.56
C LEU A 260 12.68 -8.36 -2.57
N HIS A 261 13.11 -9.37 -3.31
CA HIS A 261 14.54 -9.53 -3.62
C HIS A 261 15.08 -8.29 -4.36
N LYS A 262 16.30 -7.91 -4.10
CA LYS A 262 16.93 -6.71 -4.70
C LYS A 262 16.86 -6.69 -6.23
N ASP A 263 16.90 -7.87 -6.87
CA ASP A 263 16.85 -8.00 -8.33
C ASP A 263 15.41 -7.80 -8.87
N SER A 264 14.38 -7.92 -8.03
CA SER A 264 12.99 -7.58 -8.38
C SER A 264 12.68 -6.09 -8.23
N ILE A 265 13.66 -5.30 -7.79
CA ILE A 265 13.57 -3.85 -7.65
C ILE A 265 14.40 -3.19 -8.75
N TYR A 266 13.72 -2.47 -9.66
CA TYR A 266 14.37 -1.83 -10.78
C TYR A 266 14.51 -0.32 -10.62
N LYS A 267 15.52 0.24 -11.28
CA LYS A 267 15.62 1.68 -11.54
C LYS A 267 14.91 2.02 -12.84
N VAL A 268 14.26 3.17 -12.90
CA VAL A 268 13.71 3.69 -14.16
C VAL A 268 14.85 3.76 -15.19
N GLY A 269 14.62 3.17 -16.38
CA GLY A 269 15.65 3.01 -17.43
C GLY A 269 16.46 1.70 -17.36
N GLU A 270 16.41 0.95 -16.26
CA GLU A 270 17.12 -0.33 -16.11
C GLU A 270 16.18 -1.55 -15.94
N PHE A 271 14.93 -1.41 -16.34
CA PHE A 271 13.90 -2.45 -16.19
C PHE A 271 14.31 -3.82 -16.77
N SER A 272 15.02 -3.84 -17.89
CA SER A 272 15.46 -5.07 -18.54
C SER A 272 16.45 -5.90 -17.72
N LYS A 273 17.05 -5.33 -16.68
CA LYS A 273 17.97 -6.02 -15.76
C LYS A 273 17.25 -6.68 -14.59
N ALA A 274 16.00 -6.31 -14.35
CA ALA A 274 15.23 -6.83 -13.24
C ALA A 274 14.89 -8.32 -13.42
N LYS A 275 14.88 -9.06 -12.31
CA LYS A 275 14.56 -10.49 -12.27
C LYS A 275 13.51 -10.72 -11.19
N ILE A 276 12.46 -11.44 -11.56
CA ILE A 276 11.39 -11.80 -10.64
C ILE A 276 11.89 -12.93 -9.72
N ASP A 277 11.61 -12.79 -8.42
CA ASP A 277 11.85 -13.83 -7.42
C ASP A 277 10.58 -13.98 -6.57
N ILE A 278 9.71 -14.90 -7.00
CA ILE A 278 8.39 -15.12 -6.40
C ILE A 278 8.54 -15.74 -5.01
N GLU A 279 9.40 -16.76 -4.87
CA GLU A 279 9.54 -17.49 -3.62
C GLU A 279 10.15 -16.61 -2.53
N TYR A 280 11.15 -15.79 -2.87
CA TYR A 280 11.69 -14.81 -1.92
C TYR A 280 10.62 -13.83 -1.42
N ALA A 281 9.78 -13.31 -2.34
CA ALA A 281 8.69 -12.41 -1.97
C ALA A 281 7.68 -13.09 -1.07
N PHE A 282 7.28 -14.33 -1.42
CA PHE A 282 6.34 -15.14 -0.63
C PHE A 282 6.88 -15.41 0.78
N ASP A 283 8.10 -15.92 0.90
CA ASP A 283 8.73 -16.24 2.19
C ASP A 283 8.89 -14.98 3.06
N SER A 284 9.33 -13.88 2.45
CA SER A 284 9.49 -12.60 3.16
C SER A 284 8.17 -12.04 3.68
N ALA A 285 7.05 -12.30 2.98
CA ALA A 285 5.74 -11.82 3.38
C ALA A 285 5.12 -12.62 4.54
N GLN A 286 5.54 -13.87 4.79
CA GLN A 286 4.94 -14.76 5.80
C GLN A 286 4.92 -14.16 7.20
N LYS A 287 5.97 -13.46 7.61
CA LYS A 287 6.05 -12.83 8.94
C LYS A 287 5.02 -11.73 9.16
N TYR A 288 4.47 -11.18 8.07
CA TYR A 288 3.43 -10.13 8.11
C TYR A 288 2.01 -10.68 8.01
N THR A 289 1.83 -12.00 7.89
CA THR A 289 0.50 -12.61 7.87
C THR A 289 -0.18 -12.54 9.25
N ILE A 290 -1.50 -12.51 9.27
CA ILE A 290 -2.29 -12.54 10.51
C ILE A 290 -2.21 -13.94 11.14
N PRO A 291 -1.98 -14.11 12.48
CA PRO A 291 -1.89 -13.05 13.48
C PRO A 291 -0.47 -12.47 13.69
N ASN A 292 0.59 -13.13 13.18
CA ASN A 292 1.99 -12.78 13.46
C ASN A 292 2.32 -11.31 13.10
N GLY A 293 1.70 -10.80 12.02
CA GLY A 293 1.85 -9.41 11.60
C GLY A 293 1.37 -8.36 12.62
N PHE A 294 0.71 -8.78 13.72
CA PHE A 294 0.35 -7.89 14.82
C PHE A 294 1.40 -7.81 15.92
N ASP A 295 2.36 -8.75 16.01
CA ASP A 295 3.26 -8.88 17.15
C ASP A 295 4.12 -7.62 17.37
N ASP A 296 4.69 -7.07 16.30
CA ASP A 296 5.50 -5.86 16.39
C ASP A 296 4.66 -4.64 16.81
N PHE A 297 3.40 -4.56 16.37
CA PHE A 297 2.46 -3.53 16.83
C PHE A 297 2.14 -3.69 18.32
N LEU A 298 1.89 -4.91 18.78
CA LEU A 298 1.66 -5.20 20.20
C LEU A 298 2.87 -4.81 21.05
N ASN A 299 4.09 -5.12 20.58
CA ASN A 299 5.34 -4.73 21.23
C ASN A 299 5.49 -3.20 21.27
N MET A 300 5.19 -2.50 20.17
CA MET A 300 5.21 -1.03 20.12
C MET A 300 4.23 -0.44 21.15
N PHE A 301 2.98 -0.90 21.19
CA PHE A 301 1.98 -0.41 22.14
C PHE A 301 2.33 -0.71 23.60
N ASN A 302 2.88 -1.90 23.89
CA ASN A 302 3.34 -2.26 25.23
C ASN A 302 4.56 -1.45 25.70
N GLY A 303 5.39 -0.98 24.75
CA GLY A 303 6.55 -0.13 25.03
C GLY A 303 6.18 1.31 25.40
N VAL A 304 4.96 1.73 25.16
CA VAL A 304 4.48 3.08 25.52
C VAL A 304 4.15 3.10 27.02
N LYS A 305 4.94 3.84 27.81
CA LYS A 305 4.68 4.00 29.25
C LYS A 305 3.35 4.73 29.46
N ILE A 306 2.36 4.04 29.98
CA ILE A 306 1.08 4.61 30.42
C ILE A 306 1.31 5.06 31.86
N GLU A 307 1.29 6.37 32.12
CA GLU A 307 1.29 6.89 33.47
C GLU A 307 -0.04 6.48 34.13
N SER A 308 0.07 5.81 35.27
CA SER A 308 -1.05 5.30 36.07
C SER A 308 -1.82 6.42 36.76
#